data_2a679d04cd18c9d0e8ff10fd56ae0232
#
_entry.id   2a679d04cd18c9d0e8ff10fd56ae0232
#
_cell.length_a   1.000
_cell.length_b   1.000
_cell.length_c   1.000
_cell.angle_alpha   90.00
_cell.angle_beta   90.00
_cell.angle_gamma   90.00
#
_symmetry.space_group_name_H-M   'P 1'
#
loop_
_entity.id
_entity.type
_entity.pdbx_description
1 polymer ?
#
loop_
_entity_poly.entity_id
_entity_poly.type
_entity_poly.pdbx_seq_one_letter_code
_entity_poly.pdbx_strand_id
1 'polypeptide(L)'
;MKNKLVLAGDLGATKMNLALYNICDGDMRAIASKQYYCREHASITEIIQDFMKDHHEKPHSFCSGVAGAVIDNKAELLNLGWTVDGNELKSITGIENVSLVNDLEANAYGLACLRDEDFAVINKGEDHPGNAAIVAPGTGLGEAGLFWDGKFYHPFATEDSRPIALLVRPHRLISALIPLA
;
A
#
# COMPACT_ATOMS: atom_id res chain seq x y z
N MET A 1 -0.97 21.36 18.30
CA MET A 1 -0.72 20.06 17.71
C MET A 1 -1.93 19.68 16.89
N LYS A 2 -1.80 19.41 15.59
CA LYS A 2 -2.95 19.02 14.76
C LYS A 2 -2.95 17.51 14.65
N ASN A 3 -3.90 16.87 15.32
CA ASN A 3 -4.21 15.47 15.08
C ASN A 3 -4.72 15.31 13.64
N LYS A 4 -4.18 14.37 12.90
CA LYS A 4 -4.64 14.04 11.55
C LYS A 4 -5.14 12.60 11.56
N LEU A 5 -6.39 12.42 11.16
CA LEU A 5 -6.93 11.10 10.90
C LEU A 5 -6.58 10.68 9.47
N VAL A 6 -6.05 9.49 9.33
CA VAL A 6 -5.70 8.87 8.05
C VAL A 6 -6.38 7.52 7.97
N LEU A 7 -7.13 7.32 6.90
CA LEU A 7 -7.67 6.01 6.55
C LEU A 7 -6.68 5.32 5.62
N ALA A 8 -6.25 4.13 5.98
CA ALA A 8 -5.41 3.27 5.15
C ALA A 8 -6.22 2.07 4.66
N GLY A 9 -6.01 1.68 3.40
CA GLY A 9 -6.64 0.55 2.77
C GLY A 9 -5.63 -0.39 2.12
N ASP A 10 -5.96 -1.68 2.14
CA ASP A 10 -5.29 -2.71 1.36
C ASP A 10 -6.37 -3.51 0.64
N LEU A 11 -6.50 -3.26 -0.67
CA LEU A 11 -7.53 -3.84 -1.52
C LEU A 11 -6.94 -4.93 -2.41
N GLY A 12 -7.09 -6.16 -1.95
CA GLY A 12 -6.77 -7.35 -2.72
C GLY A 12 -7.95 -7.86 -3.57
N ALA A 13 -7.70 -8.95 -4.30
CA ALA A 13 -8.70 -9.59 -5.15
C ALA A 13 -9.90 -10.19 -4.39
N THR A 14 -9.78 -10.45 -3.10
CA THR A 14 -10.79 -11.16 -2.30
C THR A 14 -11.23 -10.38 -1.08
N LYS A 15 -10.31 -9.65 -0.50
CA LYS A 15 -10.48 -8.96 0.78
C LYS A 15 -10.00 -7.52 0.69
N MET A 16 -10.62 -6.67 1.48
CA MET A 16 -10.15 -5.34 1.76
C MET A 16 -9.94 -5.16 3.25
N ASN A 17 -8.75 -4.74 3.63
CA ASN A 17 -8.44 -4.33 4.98
C ASN A 17 -8.51 -2.81 5.07
N LEU A 18 -9.24 -2.29 6.03
CA LEU A 18 -9.26 -0.86 6.36
C LEU A 18 -8.76 -0.63 7.77
N ALA A 19 -7.96 0.42 7.94
CA ALA A 19 -7.51 0.85 9.25
C ALA A 19 -7.51 2.37 9.35
N LEU A 20 -8.02 2.88 10.46
CA LEU A 20 -8.04 4.29 10.79
C LEU A 20 -6.91 4.61 11.77
N TYR A 21 -6.06 5.55 11.41
CA TYR A 21 -4.93 5.98 12.22
C TYR A 21 -5.08 7.42 12.65
N ASN A 22 -4.64 7.70 13.87
CA ASN A 22 -4.35 9.05 14.34
C ASN A 22 -2.85 9.32 14.23
N ILE A 23 -2.49 10.39 13.53
CA ILE A 23 -1.10 10.84 13.42
C ILE A 23 -0.96 12.12 14.22
N CYS A 24 -0.07 12.08 15.21
CA CYS A 24 0.25 13.21 16.07
C CYS A 24 1.77 13.29 16.25
N ASP A 25 2.38 14.41 15.85
CA ASP A 25 3.81 14.69 16.03
C ASP A 25 4.77 13.60 15.52
N GLY A 26 4.38 12.92 14.43
CA GLY A 26 5.16 11.83 13.83
C GLY A 26 4.80 10.44 14.35
N ASP A 27 4.10 10.34 15.47
CA ASP A 27 3.60 9.07 15.97
C ASP A 27 2.30 8.68 15.25
N MET A 28 2.21 7.42 14.84
CA MET A 28 1.05 6.83 14.18
C MET A 28 0.41 5.78 15.08
N ARG A 29 -0.85 5.98 15.47
CA ARG A 29 -1.60 5.07 16.32
C ARG A 29 -2.85 4.58 15.61
N ALA A 30 -3.00 3.27 15.52
CA ALA A 30 -4.23 2.66 15.02
C ALA A 30 -5.39 2.91 16.02
N ILE A 31 -6.52 3.38 15.51
CA ILE A 31 -7.76 3.61 16.26
C ILE A 31 -8.71 2.44 16.04
N ALA A 32 -8.86 2.01 14.79
CA ALA A 32 -9.75 0.94 14.39
C ALA A 32 -9.20 0.22 13.17
N SER A 33 -9.54 -1.05 13.04
CA SER A 33 -9.28 -1.83 11.82
C SER A 33 -10.40 -2.83 11.60
N LYS A 34 -10.69 -3.10 10.32
CA LYS A 34 -11.70 -4.09 9.93
C LYS A 34 -11.35 -4.70 8.58
N GLN A 35 -11.57 -6.00 8.46
CA GLN A 35 -11.46 -6.73 7.21
C GLN A 35 -12.84 -6.96 6.60
N TYR A 36 -12.93 -6.78 5.29
CA TYR A 36 -14.13 -7.00 4.49
C TYR A 36 -13.86 -8.03 3.41
N TYR A 37 -14.87 -8.82 3.06
CA TYR A 37 -14.84 -9.66 1.88
C TYR A 37 -15.44 -8.89 0.70
N CYS A 38 -14.64 -8.65 -0.34
CA CYS A 38 -15.05 -7.83 -1.48
C CYS A 38 -16.33 -8.33 -2.15
N ARG A 39 -16.52 -9.66 -2.22
CA ARG A 39 -17.72 -10.29 -2.82
C ARG A 39 -19.06 -9.95 -2.12
N GLU A 40 -19.00 -9.44 -0.89
CA GLU A 40 -20.18 -9.10 -0.09
C GLU A 40 -20.60 -7.64 -0.30
N HIS A 41 -19.87 -6.91 -1.13
CA HIS A 41 -20.08 -5.49 -1.40
C HIS A 41 -20.08 -5.21 -2.91
N ALA A 42 -20.80 -4.17 -3.31
CA ALA A 42 -20.88 -3.77 -4.70
C ALA A 42 -19.66 -2.94 -5.16
N SER A 43 -18.97 -2.27 -4.23
CA SER A 43 -17.84 -1.39 -4.54
C SER A 43 -16.98 -1.09 -3.31
N ILE A 44 -15.79 -0.56 -3.55
CA ILE A 44 -14.92 -0.02 -2.49
C ILE A 44 -15.61 1.11 -1.72
N THR A 45 -16.42 1.92 -2.39
CA THR A 45 -17.18 3.02 -1.78
C THR A 45 -18.11 2.53 -0.69
N GLU A 46 -18.84 1.44 -0.96
CA GLU A 46 -19.73 0.82 0.02
C GLU A 46 -18.97 0.35 1.26
N ILE A 47 -17.81 -0.29 1.05
CA ILE A 47 -16.93 -0.74 2.14
C ILE A 47 -16.45 0.44 2.99
N ILE A 48 -15.97 1.52 2.35
CA ILE A 48 -15.51 2.71 3.07
C ILE A 48 -16.66 3.34 3.85
N GLN A 49 -17.84 3.46 3.25
CA GLN A 49 -19.02 4.01 3.92
C GLN A 49 -19.45 3.15 5.10
N ASP A 50 -19.42 1.81 4.97
CA ASP A 50 -19.74 0.92 6.07
C ASP A 50 -18.74 1.07 7.22
N PHE A 51 -17.45 1.08 6.91
CA PHE A 51 -16.41 1.31 7.93
C PHE A 51 -16.58 2.64 8.65
N MET A 52 -16.93 3.71 7.92
CA MET A 52 -17.07 5.06 8.49
C MET A 52 -18.35 5.26 9.30
N LYS A 53 -19.36 4.36 9.23
CA LYS A 53 -20.58 4.47 10.07
C LYS A 53 -20.28 4.46 11.57
N ASP A 54 -19.24 3.73 11.96
CA ASP A 54 -18.84 3.58 13.35
C ASP A 54 -17.86 4.67 13.81
N HIS A 55 -17.47 5.59 12.88
CA HIS A 55 -16.48 6.62 13.12
C HIS A 55 -17.02 8.01 12.79
N HIS A 56 -17.21 8.84 13.81
CA HIS A 56 -17.83 10.16 13.67
C HIS A 56 -16.90 11.20 13.05
N GLU A 57 -15.60 11.02 13.16
CA GLU A 57 -14.62 11.95 12.64
C GLU A 57 -14.17 11.53 11.22
N LYS A 58 -14.25 12.48 10.31
CA LYS A 58 -13.86 12.27 8.92
C LYS A 58 -12.34 12.24 8.78
N PRO A 59 -11.77 11.25 8.09
CA PRO A 59 -10.35 11.23 7.78
C PRO A 59 -9.94 12.43 6.93
N HIS A 60 -8.77 12.97 7.18
CA HIS A 60 -8.16 14.00 6.36
C HIS A 60 -7.66 13.44 5.02
N SER A 61 -7.17 12.21 5.05
CA SER A 61 -6.68 11.51 3.86
C SER A 61 -7.04 10.03 3.88
N PHE A 62 -7.14 9.47 2.68
CA PHE A 62 -7.26 8.04 2.43
C PHE A 62 -6.20 7.61 1.44
N CYS A 63 -5.45 6.55 1.79
CA CYS A 63 -4.51 5.91 0.89
C CYS A 63 -4.80 4.41 0.87
N SER A 64 -4.90 3.83 -0.32
CA SER A 64 -5.08 2.38 -0.46
C SER A 64 -4.05 1.78 -1.40
N GLY A 65 -3.39 0.72 -0.94
CA GLY A 65 -2.78 -0.26 -1.83
C GLY A 65 -3.89 -0.99 -2.58
N VAL A 66 -3.70 -1.22 -3.86
CA VAL A 66 -4.63 -1.99 -4.71
C VAL A 66 -3.85 -3.03 -5.49
N ALA A 67 -4.40 -4.25 -5.57
CA ALA A 67 -3.79 -5.35 -6.31
C ALA A 67 -4.00 -5.14 -7.82
N GLY A 68 -3.13 -4.35 -8.43
CA GLY A 68 -3.15 -4.02 -9.86
C GLY A 68 -2.43 -2.71 -10.17
N ALA A 69 -2.35 -2.40 -11.45
CA ALA A 69 -1.76 -1.17 -11.93
C ALA A 69 -2.60 0.06 -11.54
N VAL A 70 -1.92 1.11 -11.09
CA VAL A 70 -2.54 2.40 -10.80
C VAL A 70 -2.03 3.44 -11.78
N ILE A 71 -2.94 4.01 -12.58
CA ILE A 71 -2.65 5.04 -13.57
C ILE A 71 -3.56 6.23 -13.30
N ASP A 72 -3.00 7.42 -13.15
CA ASP A 72 -3.76 8.65 -12.91
C ASP A 72 -4.73 8.52 -11.71
N ASN A 73 -4.30 7.87 -10.63
CA ASN A 73 -5.08 7.62 -9.42
C ASN A 73 -6.32 6.73 -9.67
N LYS A 74 -6.25 5.83 -10.66
CA LYS A 74 -7.30 4.86 -11.01
C LYS A 74 -6.72 3.46 -11.11
N ALA A 75 -7.52 2.46 -10.76
CA ALA A 75 -7.19 1.06 -10.90
C ALA A 75 -8.38 0.25 -11.40
N GLU A 76 -8.11 -0.75 -12.24
CA GLU A 76 -9.10 -1.74 -12.66
C GLU A 76 -8.79 -3.08 -11.99
N LEU A 77 -9.71 -3.58 -11.18
CA LEU A 77 -9.60 -4.87 -10.52
C LEU A 77 -10.45 -5.88 -11.29
N LEU A 78 -9.83 -6.51 -12.28
CA LEU A 78 -10.51 -7.44 -13.20
C LEU A 78 -11.21 -8.59 -12.47
N ASN A 79 -10.61 -9.10 -11.39
CA ASN A 79 -11.17 -10.19 -10.60
C ASN A 79 -12.45 -9.83 -9.85
N LEU A 80 -12.68 -8.54 -9.61
CA LEU A 80 -13.87 -8.02 -8.94
C LEU A 80 -14.81 -7.34 -9.91
N GLY A 81 -14.36 -7.03 -11.13
CA GLY A 81 -15.09 -6.19 -12.08
C GLY A 81 -15.24 -4.74 -11.57
N TRP A 82 -14.34 -4.29 -10.70
CA TRP A 82 -14.39 -2.96 -10.12
C TRP A 82 -13.42 -2.01 -10.82
N THR A 83 -13.90 -0.81 -11.08
CA THR A 83 -13.04 0.36 -11.37
C THR A 83 -12.99 1.22 -10.14
N VAL A 84 -11.79 1.47 -9.62
CA VAL A 84 -11.55 2.33 -8.47
C VAL A 84 -10.95 3.63 -8.95
N ASP A 85 -11.63 4.74 -8.74
CA ASP A 85 -11.19 6.10 -9.10
C ASP A 85 -11.05 6.95 -7.84
N GLY A 86 -9.84 7.36 -7.52
CA GLY A 86 -9.55 8.17 -6.34
C GLY A 86 -10.25 9.53 -6.35
N ASN A 87 -10.50 10.12 -7.53
CA ASN A 87 -11.23 11.38 -7.63
C ASN A 87 -12.73 11.18 -7.37
N GLU A 88 -13.29 10.07 -7.83
CA GLU A 88 -14.67 9.70 -7.53
C GLU A 88 -14.83 9.42 -6.03
N LEU A 89 -13.93 8.63 -5.43
CA LEU A 89 -13.90 8.37 -3.99
C LEU A 89 -13.82 9.67 -3.17
N LYS A 90 -12.98 10.61 -3.59
CA LYS A 90 -12.90 11.95 -2.97
C LYS A 90 -14.24 12.67 -3.01
N SER A 91 -14.93 12.62 -4.13
CA SER A 91 -16.22 13.29 -4.32
C SER A 91 -17.32 12.67 -3.45
N ILE A 92 -17.36 11.34 -3.37
CA ILE A 92 -18.40 10.60 -2.65
C ILE A 92 -18.17 10.61 -1.14
N THR A 93 -16.93 10.38 -0.70
CA THR A 93 -16.59 10.33 0.74
C THR A 93 -16.36 11.73 1.31
N GLY A 94 -16.04 12.68 0.45
CA GLY A 94 -15.63 14.04 0.76
C GLY A 94 -14.27 14.07 1.51
N ILE A 95 -13.49 13.01 1.54
CA ILE A 95 -12.11 13.00 2.04
C ILE A 95 -11.25 13.88 1.12
N GLU A 96 -10.48 14.81 1.68
CA GLU A 96 -9.79 15.83 0.88
C GLU A 96 -8.68 15.25 0.00
N ASN A 97 -7.93 14.29 0.54
CA ASN A 97 -6.79 13.68 -0.12
C ASN A 97 -7.03 12.17 -0.26
N VAL A 98 -7.21 11.71 -1.49
CA VAL A 98 -7.39 10.29 -1.81
C VAL A 98 -6.30 9.87 -2.78
N SER A 99 -5.53 8.86 -2.42
CA SER A 99 -4.46 8.28 -3.24
C SER A 99 -4.61 6.78 -3.33
N LEU A 100 -4.48 6.27 -4.53
CA LEU A 100 -4.33 4.86 -4.81
C LEU A 100 -2.89 4.60 -5.21
N VAL A 101 -2.32 3.52 -4.74
CA VAL A 101 -0.99 3.04 -5.12
C VAL A 101 -1.06 1.55 -5.39
N ASN A 102 -0.12 1.01 -6.14
CA ASN A 102 -0.01 -0.44 -6.26
C ASN A 102 0.27 -1.07 -4.87
N ASP A 103 -0.21 -2.28 -4.61
CA ASP A 103 -0.07 -2.96 -3.31
C ASP A 103 1.39 -3.18 -2.91
N LEU A 104 2.26 -3.52 -3.87
CA LEU A 104 3.69 -3.67 -3.60
C LEU A 104 4.42 -2.35 -3.42
N GLU A 105 3.98 -1.30 -4.12
CA GLU A 105 4.45 0.05 -3.88
C GLU A 105 4.08 0.50 -2.46
N ALA A 106 2.85 0.23 -2.01
CA ALA A 106 2.42 0.48 -0.64
C ALA A 106 3.27 -0.29 0.38
N ASN A 107 3.56 -1.57 0.13
CA ASN A 107 4.45 -2.38 0.95
C ASN A 107 5.88 -1.79 0.99
N ALA A 108 6.36 -1.28 -0.13
CA ALA A 108 7.68 -0.66 -0.21
C ALA A 108 7.80 0.59 0.68
N TYR A 109 6.76 1.43 0.71
CA TYR A 109 6.70 2.54 1.67
C TYR A 109 6.62 2.04 3.11
N GLY A 110 5.92 0.93 3.36
CA GLY A 110 5.80 0.31 4.67
C GLY A 110 7.13 -0.20 5.23
N LEU A 111 8.06 -0.64 4.38
CA LEU A 111 9.39 -1.09 4.81
C LEU A 111 10.17 -0.02 5.60
N ALA A 112 9.97 1.25 5.27
CA ALA A 112 10.62 2.36 5.99
C ALA A 112 10.13 2.51 7.45
N CYS A 113 9.01 1.88 7.80
CA CYS A 113 8.43 1.90 9.14
C CYS A 113 8.82 0.67 9.98
N LEU A 114 9.50 -0.32 9.37
CA LEU A 114 9.95 -1.53 10.05
C LEU A 114 11.26 -1.25 10.82
N ARG A 115 11.41 -1.96 11.94
CA ARG A 115 12.62 -1.92 12.77
C ARG A 115 13.55 -3.09 12.39
N ASP A 116 14.80 -3.01 12.72
CA ASP A 116 15.78 -4.07 12.42
C ASP A 116 15.33 -5.45 12.94
N GLU A 117 14.62 -5.50 14.06
CA GLU A 117 14.07 -6.74 14.63
C GLU A 117 12.92 -7.36 13.81
N ASP A 118 12.30 -6.57 12.93
CA ASP A 118 11.22 -7.03 12.05
C ASP A 118 11.77 -7.72 10.78
N PHE A 119 13.11 -7.72 10.59
CA PHE A 119 13.76 -8.32 9.44
C PHE A 119 14.51 -9.63 9.81
N ALA A 120 14.36 -10.63 8.95
CA ALA A 120 15.23 -11.82 8.98
C ALA A 120 16.27 -11.72 7.84
N VAL A 121 17.54 -11.64 8.21
CA VAL A 121 18.64 -11.60 7.22
C VAL A 121 18.90 -13.03 6.72
N ILE A 122 18.53 -13.30 5.46
CA ILE A 122 18.76 -14.62 4.82
C ILE A 122 20.19 -14.71 4.29
N ASN A 123 20.69 -13.64 3.68
CA ASN A 123 22.04 -13.56 3.14
C ASN A 123 22.63 -12.17 3.41
N LYS A 124 23.76 -12.16 4.12
CA LYS A 124 24.46 -10.92 4.44
C LYS A 124 25.39 -10.55 3.29
N GLY A 125 24.92 -9.66 2.41
CA GLY A 125 25.74 -9.06 1.37
C GLY A 125 26.67 -7.97 1.89
N GLU A 126 27.43 -7.34 0.99
CA GLU A 126 28.15 -6.13 1.28
C GLU A 126 27.22 -4.91 1.27
N ASP A 127 27.46 -4.00 2.21
CA ASP A 127 26.60 -2.83 2.42
C ASP A 127 27.03 -1.69 1.48
N HIS A 128 26.32 -1.53 0.37
CA HIS A 128 26.53 -0.41 -0.57
C HIS A 128 25.21 0.35 -0.78
N PRO A 129 25.22 1.70 -0.70
CA PRO A 129 24.08 2.50 -1.10
C PRO A 129 23.73 2.22 -2.57
N GLY A 130 22.47 2.03 -2.88
CA GLY A 130 22.03 1.77 -4.25
C GLY A 130 20.57 1.36 -4.34
N ASN A 131 20.11 1.11 -5.56
CA ASN A 131 18.76 0.64 -5.79
C ASN A 131 18.51 -0.71 -5.13
N ALA A 132 17.27 -0.95 -4.70
CA ALA A 132 16.83 -2.21 -4.11
C ALA A 132 15.59 -2.73 -4.84
N ALA A 133 15.22 -3.96 -4.57
CA ALA A 133 13.99 -4.56 -5.09
C ALA A 133 13.26 -5.31 -3.98
N ILE A 134 11.94 -5.31 -4.06
CA ILE A 134 11.06 -6.11 -3.24
C ILE A 134 10.54 -7.24 -4.11
N VAL A 135 10.58 -8.45 -3.58
CA VAL A 135 9.99 -9.63 -4.20
C VAL A 135 9.05 -10.26 -3.18
N ALA A 136 7.79 -10.33 -3.53
CA ALA A 136 6.72 -10.84 -2.67
C ALA A 136 6.06 -12.07 -3.31
N PRO A 137 6.45 -13.29 -2.92
CA PRO A 137 5.80 -14.50 -3.38
C PRO A 137 4.40 -14.63 -2.74
N GLY A 138 3.36 -14.66 -3.57
CA GLY A 138 1.97 -14.84 -3.19
C GLY A 138 1.28 -15.83 -4.12
N THR A 139 0.05 -15.53 -4.57
CA THR A 139 -0.62 -16.29 -5.65
C THR A 139 0.16 -16.19 -6.96
N GLY A 140 0.87 -15.08 -7.16
CA GLY A 140 1.88 -14.85 -8.19
C GLY A 140 3.19 -14.38 -7.56
N LEU A 141 4.11 -13.89 -8.37
CA LEU A 141 5.33 -13.22 -7.93
C LEU A 141 5.14 -11.72 -8.10
N GLY A 142 4.97 -11.03 -6.98
CA GLY A 142 4.94 -9.58 -6.99
C GLY A 142 6.34 -8.99 -6.90
N GLU A 143 6.57 -7.89 -7.59
CA GLU A 143 7.86 -7.21 -7.65
C GLU A 143 7.65 -5.69 -7.57
N ALA A 144 8.51 -5.02 -6.83
CA ALA A 144 8.59 -3.55 -6.83
C ALA A 144 10.05 -3.10 -6.80
N GLY A 145 10.36 -2.03 -7.48
CA GLY A 145 11.66 -1.39 -7.43
C GLY A 145 11.72 -0.28 -6.40
N LEU A 146 12.92 -0.05 -5.87
CA LEU A 146 13.25 1.05 -4.96
C LEU A 146 14.42 1.81 -5.58
N PHE A 147 14.14 2.97 -6.15
CA PHE A 147 15.19 3.85 -6.65
C PHE A 147 15.81 4.64 -5.51
N TRP A 148 17.14 4.61 -5.41
CA TRP A 148 17.90 5.39 -4.45
C TRP A 148 18.41 6.69 -5.08
N ASP A 149 17.94 7.84 -4.60
CA ASP A 149 18.32 9.16 -5.09
C ASP A 149 19.59 9.75 -4.43
N GLY A 150 20.22 8.97 -3.55
CA GLY A 150 21.34 9.40 -2.71
C GLY A 150 20.93 9.80 -1.29
N LYS A 151 19.64 9.90 -1.01
CA LYS A 151 19.08 10.29 0.29
C LYS A 151 17.88 9.45 0.72
N PHE A 152 16.97 9.15 -0.21
CA PHE A 152 15.72 8.43 0.03
C PHE A 152 15.50 7.34 -1.01
N TYR A 153 14.77 6.31 -0.63
CA TYR A 153 14.22 5.34 -1.56
C TYR A 153 12.89 5.82 -2.11
N HIS A 154 12.74 5.73 -3.43
CA HIS A 154 11.52 6.03 -4.17
C HIS A 154 10.96 4.73 -4.73
N PRO A 155 9.88 4.19 -4.14
CA PRO A 155 9.22 3.00 -4.66
C PRO A 155 8.60 3.25 -6.03
N PHE A 156 8.63 2.24 -6.89
CA PHE A 156 7.88 2.22 -8.14
C PHE A 156 7.40 0.81 -8.44
N ALA A 157 6.17 0.70 -8.97
CA ALA A 157 5.59 -0.55 -9.40
C ALA A 157 6.28 -1.06 -10.67
N THR A 158 6.47 -2.38 -10.77
CA THR A 158 7.09 -3.01 -11.94
C THR A 158 6.09 -3.80 -12.79
N GLU A 159 4.87 -3.99 -12.32
CA GLU A 159 3.84 -4.83 -12.97
C GLU A 159 3.38 -4.33 -14.35
N ASP A 160 3.51 -3.02 -14.62
CA ASP A 160 3.19 -2.42 -15.94
C ASP A 160 4.39 -2.37 -16.89
N SER A 161 5.54 -2.72 -16.41
CA SER A 161 6.74 -2.71 -17.22
C SER A 161 6.74 -3.97 -18.09
N ARG A 162 6.58 -3.82 -19.40
CA ARG A 162 7.21 -4.77 -20.33
C ARG A 162 8.57 -5.10 -19.75
N PRO A 163 9.08 -6.34 -19.84
CA PRO A 163 10.27 -6.74 -19.12
C PRO A 163 11.41 -5.75 -19.39
N ILE A 164 11.48 -4.75 -18.55
CA ILE A 164 12.72 -4.02 -18.38
C ILE A 164 13.57 -5.08 -17.73
N ALA A 165 14.54 -5.59 -18.48
CA ALA A 165 15.61 -6.35 -17.89
C ALA A 165 16.22 -5.44 -16.84
N LEU A 166 15.69 -5.55 -15.60
CA LEU A 166 16.23 -4.86 -14.46
C LEU A 166 17.60 -5.48 -14.27
N LEU A 167 18.63 -4.81 -14.77
CA LEU A 167 20.02 -5.08 -14.42
C LEU A 167 20.18 -4.67 -12.96
N VAL A 168 19.48 -5.39 -12.07
CA VAL A 168 19.74 -5.35 -10.65
C VAL A 168 21.08 -6.06 -10.48
N ARG A 169 22.14 -5.30 -10.34
CA ARG A 169 23.33 -5.86 -9.73
C ARG A 169 22.91 -6.29 -8.31
N PRO A 170 23.11 -7.55 -7.93
CA PRO A 170 22.55 -8.10 -6.69
C PRO A 170 23.32 -7.56 -5.49
N HIS A 171 22.91 -6.39 -4.97
CA HIS A 171 23.56 -5.85 -3.79
C HIS A 171 22.73 -5.94 -2.51
N ARG A 172 21.42 -6.13 -2.58
CA ARG A 172 20.58 -6.56 -1.45
C ARG A 172 19.26 -7.16 -1.96
N LEU A 173 19.01 -8.41 -1.63
CA LEU A 173 17.67 -8.98 -1.59
C LEU A 173 17.15 -8.77 -0.16
N ILE A 174 16.27 -7.81 0.02
CA ILE A 174 15.52 -7.66 1.27
C ILE A 174 14.25 -8.49 1.09
N SER A 175 14.23 -9.69 1.65
CA SER A 175 13.00 -10.47 1.75
C SER A 175 12.35 -10.11 3.08
N ALA A 176 11.35 -9.25 3.06
CA ALA A 176 10.48 -9.05 4.21
C ALA A 176 9.34 -10.06 4.11
N LEU A 177 9.39 -11.12 4.91
CA LEU A 177 8.23 -11.95 5.20
C LEU A 177 7.36 -11.17 6.20
N ILE A 178 6.38 -10.42 5.70
CA ILE A 178 5.31 -9.90 6.53
C ILE A 178 4.38 -11.08 6.79
N PRO A 179 4.18 -11.54 8.04
CA PRO A 179 3.19 -12.55 8.31
C PRO A 179 1.82 -11.97 7.97
N LEU A 180 1.18 -12.54 6.97
CA LEU A 180 -0.24 -12.31 6.72
C LEU A 180 -0.99 -12.93 7.89
N ALA A 181 -1.45 -12.09 8.81
CA ALA A 181 -2.36 -12.47 9.88
C ALA A 181 -3.78 -12.68 9.33
#